data_8977940b3b3e5cc327df18e57009efd3
#
_entry.id   8977940b3b3e5cc327df18e57009efd3
#
_cell.length_a   1.000
_cell.length_b   1.000
_cell.length_c   1.000
_cell.angle_alpha   90.00
_cell.angle_beta   90.00
_cell.angle_gamma   90.00
#
_symmetry.space_group_name_H-M   'P 1'
#
loop_
_entity.id
_entity.type
_entity.pdbx_description
1 polymer ?
#
loop_
_entity_poly.entity_id
_entity_poly.type
_entity_poly.pdbx_seq_one_letter_code
_entity_poly.pdbx_strand_id
1 'polypeptide(L)'
;MGHTDDMLHVMEWHNGDKSYLPFSEAEMDRRQNDVRGWMSKSDVDAVLFTSYHCINYYSGFLYCYFGRKYGMVVTADKATTISAGIDGGQPYRRSHGDNITYSDWNRDNFYKAIRQLTKGAKRIGIEFDHVHLDYRKALEEALPGVEFVDVGQASMWMRTIKSDEEIKLIKEGANTCDIGGAACAEAIAAGVPEHEVAIASTSAMLREIAGNHPYVELMDTWTWFQSGINTDGAHNPVTNKKIES
;
A
#
# COMPACT_ATOMS: atom_id res chain seq x y z
N MET A 1 5.36 33.15 -17.80
CA MET A 1 4.83 31.82 -18.16
C MET A 1 5.83 30.91 -18.89
N GLY A 2 7.11 31.21 -18.96
CA GLY A 2 8.08 30.49 -19.79
C GLY A 2 9.03 29.51 -19.10
N HIS A 3 9.14 29.47 -17.78
CA HIS A 3 10.17 28.68 -17.10
C HIS A 3 9.75 27.28 -16.62
N THR A 4 8.47 26.94 -16.64
CA THR A 4 7.98 25.65 -16.14
C THR A 4 7.86 24.56 -17.20
N ASP A 5 7.78 24.94 -18.48
CA ASP A 5 7.63 23.96 -19.58
C ASP A 5 8.92 23.20 -19.89
N ASP A 6 10.08 23.75 -19.52
CA ASP A 6 11.39 23.10 -19.71
C ASP A 6 11.81 22.17 -18.55
N MET A 7 11.04 22.12 -17.45
CA MET A 7 11.35 21.25 -16.31
C MET A 7 10.87 19.83 -16.54
N LEU A 8 11.68 18.84 -16.16
CA LEU A 8 11.29 17.44 -16.19
C LEU A 8 10.08 17.22 -15.28
N HIS A 9 9.02 16.66 -15.84
CA HIS A 9 7.79 16.36 -15.11
C HIS A 9 7.81 14.95 -14.50
N VAL A 10 8.47 14.02 -15.19
CA VAL A 10 8.54 12.61 -14.85
C VAL A 10 9.98 12.15 -15.08
N MET A 11 10.49 11.35 -14.17
CA MET A 11 11.87 10.85 -14.16
C MET A 11 11.89 9.36 -13.83
N GLU A 12 12.92 8.67 -14.30
CA GLU A 12 13.25 7.31 -13.87
C GLU A 12 14.50 7.38 -12.97
N TRP A 13 14.33 6.96 -11.72
CA TRP A 13 15.41 6.92 -10.74
C TRP A 13 15.62 5.49 -10.26
N HIS A 14 16.61 4.84 -10.86
CA HIS A 14 16.99 3.47 -10.53
C HIS A 14 18.20 3.48 -9.60
N ASN A 15 18.00 3.75 -8.31
CA ASN A 15 19.06 3.85 -7.32
C ASN A 15 19.36 2.50 -6.66
N GLY A 16 20.38 1.80 -7.16
CA GLY A 16 20.85 0.56 -6.58
C GLY A 16 20.00 -0.67 -6.92
N ASP A 17 20.32 -1.78 -6.27
CA ASP A 17 19.67 -3.07 -6.49
C ASP A 17 18.27 -3.12 -5.86
N LYS A 18 17.43 -4.04 -6.35
CA LYS A 18 16.13 -4.34 -5.76
C LYS A 18 16.28 -4.82 -4.33
N SER A 19 15.44 -4.30 -3.44
CA SER A 19 15.32 -4.79 -2.08
C SER A 19 14.63 -6.15 -2.05
N TYR A 20 14.88 -6.93 -1.02
CA TYR A 20 14.12 -8.16 -0.77
C TYR A 20 12.65 -7.82 -0.49
N LEU A 21 11.74 -8.51 -1.17
CA LEU A 21 10.32 -8.45 -0.90
C LEU A 21 9.88 -9.67 -0.08
N PRO A 22 8.80 -9.56 0.72
CA PRO A 22 8.30 -10.69 1.53
C PRO A 22 7.72 -11.83 0.71
N PHE A 23 7.43 -11.60 -0.57
CA PHE A 23 6.93 -12.59 -1.52
C PHE A 23 7.93 -12.84 -2.64
N SER A 24 7.93 -14.05 -3.18
CA SER A 24 8.77 -14.42 -4.32
C SER A 24 8.39 -13.63 -5.59
N GLU A 25 9.32 -13.51 -6.52
CA GLU A 25 9.05 -12.93 -7.85
C GLU A 25 7.90 -13.68 -8.55
N ALA A 26 7.87 -14.99 -8.44
CA ALA A 26 6.81 -15.82 -9.03
C ALA A 26 5.42 -15.51 -8.46
N GLU A 27 5.31 -15.25 -7.16
CA GLU A 27 4.06 -14.86 -6.54
C GLU A 27 3.65 -13.44 -6.98
N MET A 28 4.59 -12.51 -7.06
CA MET A 28 4.31 -11.16 -7.53
C MET A 28 3.88 -11.14 -9.00
N ASP A 29 4.54 -11.93 -9.85
CA ASP A 29 4.16 -12.12 -11.25
C ASP A 29 2.76 -12.75 -11.39
N ARG A 30 2.44 -13.74 -10.56
CA ARG A 30 1.10 -14.34 -10.53
C ARG A 30 0.03 -13.28 -10.28
N ARG A 31 0.23 -12.43 -9.26
CA ARG A 31 -0.72 -11.36 -8.92
C ARG A 31 -0.94 -10.39 -10.08
N GLN A 32 0.13 -9.96 -10.72
CA GLN A 32 0.05 -9.07 -11.88
C GLN A 32 -0.60 -9.76 -13.09
N ASN A 33 -0.34 -11.06 -13.28
CA ASN A 33 -0.94 -11.84 -14.36
C ASN A 33 -2.44 -12.07 -14.14
N ASP A 34 -2.92 -12.17 -12.90
CA ASP A 34 -4.35 -12.19 -12.60
C ASP A 34 -5.04 -10.88 -13.06
N VAL A 35 -4.40 -9.74 -12.85
CA VAL A 35 -4.88 -8.44 -13.36
C VAL A 35 -4.90 -8.44 -14.89
N ARG A 36 -3.83 -8.89 -15.55
CA ARG A 36 -3.77 -8.98 -17.02
C ARG A 36 -4.82 -9.93 -17.58
N GLY A 37 -5.08 -11.04 -16.89
CA GLY A 37 -6.15 -11.98 -17.24
C GLY A 37 -7.54 -11.34 -17.18
N TRP A 38 -7.80 -10.49 -16.19
CA TRP A 38 -9.02 -9.71 -16.10
C TRP A 38 -9.09 -8.64 -17.19
N MET A 39 -8.00 -7.92 -17.44
CA MET A 39 -7.91 -6.91 -18.52
C MET A 39 -8.31 -7.50 -19.86
N SER A 40 -7.75 -8.66 -20.21
CA SER A 40 -8.06 -9.35 -21.46
C SER A 40 -9.54 -9.76 -21.58
N LYS A 41 -10.15 -10.24 -20.48
CA LYS A 41 -11.57 -10.64 -20.46
C LYS A 41 -12.54 -9.46 -20.51
N SER A 42 -12.11 -8.31 -20.00
CA SER A 42 -12.94 -7.10 -19.85
C SER A 42 -12.68 -6.08 -20.95
N ASP A 43 -11.81 -6.39 -21.92
CA ASP A 43 -11.39 -5.48 -23.00
C ASP A 43 -10.87 -4.15 -22.42
N VAL A 44 -9.91 -4.24 -21.46
CA VAL A 44 -9.28 -3.13 -20.78
C VAL A 44 -7.81 -3.07 -21.15
N ASP A 45 -7.33 -1.90 -21.55
CA ASP A 45 -5.96 -1.70 -22.06
C ASP A 45 -4.92 -1.55 -20.95
N ALA A 46 -5.32 -0.95 -19.83
CA ALA A 46 -4.48 -0.73 -18.65
C ALA A 46 -5.33 -0.68 -17.37
N VAL A 47 -4.69 -0.95 -16.22
CA VAL A 47 -5.29 -0.73 -14.91
C VAL A 47 -4.44 0.27 -14.12
N LEU A 48 -5.07 1.28 -13.55
CA LEU A 48 -4.48 2.21 -12.60
C LEU A 48 -4.99 1.89 -11.19
N PHE A 49 -4.13 1.38 -10.35
CA PHE A 49 -4.38 1.27 -8.92
C PHE A 49 -3.92 2.53 -8.19
N THR A 50 -4.71 3.00 -7.24
CA THR A 50 -4.46 4.20 -6.45
C THR A 50 -4.61 3.97 -4.95
N SER A 51 -5.26 2.88 -4.54
CA SER A 51 -5.36 2.51 -3.14
C SER A 51 -4.03 1.96 -2.61
N TYR A 52 -3.71 2.33 -1.36
CA TYR A 52 -2.51 1.86 -0.68
C TYR A 52 -2.37 0.34 -0.70
N HIS A 53 -3.46 -0.38 -0.38
CA HIS A 53 -3.44 -1.83 -0.33
C HIS A 53 -3.28 -2.51 -1.70
N CYS A 54 -3.87 -1.96 -2.77
CA CYS A 54 -3.68 -2.52 -4.11
C CYS A 54 -2.28 -2.24 -4.67
N ILE A 55 -1.75 -1.02 -4.48
CA ILE A 55 -0.37 -0.70 -4.86
C ILE A 55 0.58 -1.66 -4.14
N ASN A 56 0.44 -1.84 -2.83
CA ASN A 56 1.27 -2.79 -2.08
C ASN A 56 1.08 -4.23 -2.56
N TYR A 57 -0.16 -4.70 -2.72
CA TYR A 57 -0.44 -6.07 -3.08
C TYR A 57 0.16 -6.47 -4.44
N TYR A 58 0.08 -5.59 -5.43
CA TYR A 58 0.52 -5.88 -6.80
C TYR A 58 1.96 -5.47 -7.10
N SER A 59 2.60 -4.68 -6.25
CA SER A 59 3.99 -4.25 -6.45
C SER A 59 4.92 -4.50 -5.27
N GLY A 60 4.41 -4.80 -4.07
CA GLY A 60 5.20 -4.83 -2.85
C GLY A 60 5.57 -3.46 -2.30
N PHE A 61 5.28 -2.38 -3.02
CA PHE A 61 5.69 -1.04 -2.62
C PHE A 61 4.83 -0.51 -1.48
N LEU A 62 5.49 -0.25 -0.35
CA LEU A 62 4.93 0.49 0.78
C LEU A 62 5.43 1.92 0.74
N TYR A 63 4.53 2.88 0.88
CA TYR A 63 4.85 4.30 0.85
C TYR A 63 4.24 5.04 2.03
N CYS A 64 4.79 6.21 2.30
CA CYS A 64 4.28 7.09 3.34
C CYS A 64 2.94 7.71 2.88
N TYR A 65 1.83 7.30 3.49
CA TYR A 65 0.49 7.70 3.09
C TYR A 65 0.11 9.07 3.67
N PHE A 66 0.76 10.13 3.19
CA PHE A 66 0.31 11.50 3.46
C PHE A 66 0.71 12.48 2.35
N GLY A 67 -0.22 13.28 1.92
CA GLY A 67 0.00 14.50 1.15
C GLY A 67 0.48 14.38 -0.29
N ARG A 68 0.96 13.22 -0.74
CA ARG A 68 1.37 12.95 -2.11
C ARG A 68 0.49 11.86 -2.73
N LYS A 69 0.34 11.90 -4.06
CA LYS A 69 -0.36 10.87 -4.82
C LYS A 69 0.63 9.77 -5.22
N TYR A 70 0.19 8.53 -5.10
CA TYR A 70 0.90 7.36 -5.59
C TYR A 70 -0.04 6.55 -6.47
N GLY A 71 0.53 5.74 -7.33
CA GLY A 71 -0.23 4.89 -8.21
C GLY A 71 0.60 3.71 -8.70
N MET A 72 -0.07 2.78 -9.33
CA MET A 72 0.55 1.70 -10.08
C MET A 72 -0.25 1.48 -11.35
N VAL A 73 0.43 1.47 -12.48
CA VAL A 73 -0.17 1.13 -13.77
C VAL A 73 0.28 -0.26 -14.18
N VAL A 74 -0.69 -1.11 -14.50
CA VAL A 74 -0.47 -2.43 -15.10
C VAL A 74 -0.96 -2.38 -16.54
N THR A 75 -0.08 -2.74 -17.46
CA THR A 75 -0.38 -2.94 -18.89
C THR A 75 -0.21 -4.40 -19.27
N ALA A 76 -0.45 -4.75 -20.51
CA ALA A 76 -0.29 -6.12 -20.99
C ALA A 76 1.13 -6.68 -20.75
N ASP A 77 2.14 -5.82 -20.81
CA ASP A 77 3.57 -6.19 -20.77
C ASP A 77 4.33 -5.65 -19.57
N LYS A 78 3.82 -4.61 -18.89
CA LYS A 78 4.53 -3.94 -17.80
C LYS A 78 3.66 -3.71 -16.58
N ALA A 79 4.35 -3.51 -15.45
CA ALA A 79 3.77 -3.04 -14.21
C ALA A 79 4.70 -1.97 -13.63
N THR A 80 4.21 -0.75 -13.47
CA THR A 80 5.03 0.40 -13.11
C THR A 80 4.37 1.19 -11.99
N THR A 81 5.07 1.37 -10.88
CA THR A 81 4.64 2.25 -9.79
C THR A 81 4.93 3.71 -10.13
N ILE A 82 4.08 4.61 -9.63
CA ILE A 82 4.23 6.06 -9.76
C ILE A 82 4.44 6.62 -8.37
N SER A 83 5.56 7.31 -8.15
CA SER A 83 5.92 7.89 -6.87
C SER A 83 6.25 9.37 -6.97
N ALA A 84 6.22 10.06 -5.83
CA ALA A 84 6.55 11.47 -5.73
C ALA A 84 8.06 11.69 -5.67
N GLY A 85 8.55 12.83 -6.17
CA GLY A 85 9.96 13.19 -6.21
C GLY A 85 10.64 13.24 -4.85
N ILE A 86 9.89 13.56 -3.80
CA ILE A 86 10.40 13.57 -2.42
C ILE A 86 10.96 12.21 -1.97
N ASP A 87 10.45 11.10 -2.52
CA ASP A 87 10.88 9.75 -2.18
C ASP A 87 11.98 9.21 -3.11
N GLY A 88 12.40 10.00 -4.08
CA GLY A 88 13.20 9.61 -5.23
C GLY A 88 14.24 8.52 -5.04
N GLY A 89 14.23 7.55 -5.95
CA GLY A 89 15.14 6.41 -6.02
C GLY A 89 14.76 5.19 -5.19
N GLN A 90 14.27 5.36 -3.97
CA GLN A 90 13.86 4.22 -3.13
C GLN A 90 12.66 3.44 -3.67
N PRO A 91 11.62 4.06 -4.27
CA PRO A 91 10.46 3.32 -4.76
C PRO A 91 10.81 2.26 -5.82
N TYR A 92 11.79 2.54 -6.68
CA TYR A 92 12.29 1.54 -7.61
C TYR A 92 12.83 0.30 -6.90
N ARG A 93 13.67 0.49 -5.87
CA ARG A 93 14.26 -0.65 -5.14
C ARG A 93 13.23 -1.51 -4.43
N ARG A 94 12.15 -0.90 -3.97
CA ARG A 94 11.09 -1.52 -3.14
C ARG A 94 9.88 -2.01 -3.92
N SER A 95 9.91 -1.91 -5.24
CA SER A 95 8.80 -2.34 -6.09
C SER A 95 9.18 -3.56 -6.91
N HIS A 96 8.27 -4.51 -7.03
CA HIS A 96 8.31 -5.50 -8.09
C HIS A 96 7.82 -4.83 -9.39
N GLY A 97 8.66 -4.87 -10.44
CA GLY A 97 8.46 -4.10 -11.67
C GLY A 97 9.20 -2.76 -11.67
N ASP A 98 8.77 -1.87 -12.54
CA ASP A 98 9.40 -0.56 -12.72
C ASP A 98 8.83 0.51 -11.80
N ASN A 99 9.50 1.66 -11.77
CA ASN A 99 9.02 2.86 -11.12
C ASN A 99 9.31 4.09 -11.98
N ILE A 100 8.35 4.99 -12.03
CA ILE A 100 8.56 6.37 -12.48
C ILE A 100 8.21 7.34 -11.38
N THR A 101 8.95 8.43 -11.33
CA THR A 101 8.81 9.47 -10.30
C THR A 101 8.37 10.77 -10.92
N TYR A 102 7.25 11.33 -10.46
CA TYR A 102 6.85 12.67 -10.89
C TYR A 102 7.50 13.74 -10.00
N SER A 103 7.84 14.89 -10.59
CA SER A 103 8.41 16.00 -9.84
C SER A 103 7.35 16.72 -9.00
N ASP A 104 7.68 17.02 -7.72
CA ASP A 104 6.75 17.56 -6.71
C ASP A 104 6.43 19.04 -6.86
N TRP A 105 7.17 19.76 -7.69
CA TRP A 105 6.98 21.20 -7.86
C TRP A 105 5.58 21.58 -8.40
N ASN A 106 4.92 20.63 -9.07
CA ASN A 106 3.52 20.69 -9.45
C ASN A 106 2.84 19.35 -9.22
N ARG A 107 1.84 19.29 -8.35
CA ARG A 107 1.11 18.04 -8.00
C ARG A 107 0.42 17.40 -9.20
N ASP A 108 0.06 18.16 -10.22
CA ASP A 108 -0.57 17.65 -11.45
C ASP A 108 0.39 16.86 -12.35
N ASN A 109 1.69 16.90 -12.07
CA ASN A 109 2.67 16.06 -12.74
C ASN A 109 2.41 14.56 -12.49
N PHE A 110 1.73 14.18 -11.42
CA PHE A 110 1.22 12.83 -11.22
C PHE A 110 0.35 12.34 -12.40
N TYR A 111 -0.55 13.18 -12.88
CA TYR A 111 -1.40 12.86 -14.03
C TYR A 111 -0.64 12.79 -15.35
N LYS A 112 0.47 13.53 -15.47
CA LYS A 112 1.39 13.41 -16.61
C LYS A 112 2.07 12.05 -16.61
N ALA A 113 2.47 11.54 -15.43
CA ALA A 113 3.01 10.20 -15.28
C ALA A 113 1.99 9.11 -15.70
N ILE A 114 0.74 9.22 -15.25
CA ILE A 114 -0.33 8.31 -15.68
C ILE A 114 -0.48 8.34 -17.21
N ARG A 115 -0.57 9.53 -17.81
CA ARG A 115 -0.71 9.70 -19.26
C ARG A 115 0.45 9.07 -20.03
N GLN A 116 1.68 9.18 -19.51
CA GLN A 116 2.85 8.56 -20.13
C GLN A 116 2.73 7.03 -20.13
N LEU A 117 2.34 6.43 -19.01
CA LEU A 117 2.24 4.97 -18.85
C LEU A 117 1.04 4.37 -19.58
N THR A 118 -0.03 5.14 -19.75
CA THR A 118 -1.27 4.69 -20.39
C THR A 118 -1.43 5.21 -21.83
N LYS A 119 -0.33 5.59 -22.45
CA LYS A 119 -0.36 6.16 -23.80
C LYS A 119 -1.01 5.21 -24.81
N GLY A 120 -2.07 5.68 -25.46
CA GLY A 120 -2.82 4.93 -26.45
C GLY A 120 -3.95 4.06 -25.87
N ALA A 121 -4.05 3.91 -24.57
CA ALA A 121 -5.16 3.22 -23.92
C ALA A 121 -6.48 3.97 -24.17
N LYS A 122 -7.52 3.22 -24.47
CA LYS A 122 -8.89 3.71 -24.65
C LYS A 122 -9.78 3.36 -23.47
N ARG A 123 -9.48 2.25 -22.82
CA ARG A 123 -10.22 1.73 -21.66
C ARG A 123 -9.26 1.45 -20.51
N ILE A 124 -9.47 2.11 -19.38
CA ILE A 124 -8.61 2.00 -18.20
C ILE A 124 -9.43 1.56 -17.00
N GLY A 125 -8.98 0.46 -16.37
CA GLY A 125 -9.52 0.02 -15.09
C GLY A 125 -9.07 0.94 -13.96
N ILE A 126 -10.00 1.39 -13.12
CA ILE A 126 -9.71 2.15 -11.88
C ILE A 126 -10.59 1.64 -10.74
N GLU A 127 -10.19 1.89 -9.51
CA GLU A 127 -10.90 1.48 -8.30
C GLU A 127 -12.04 2.47 -8.00
N PHE A 128 -13.29 2.15 -8.37
CA PHE A 128 -14.44 3.03 -8.15
C PHE A 128 -14.79 3.21 -6.66
N ASP A 129 -14.41 2.25 -5.84
CA ASP A 129 -14.57 2.27 -4.39
C ASP A 129 -13.49 3.11 -3.65
N HIS A 130 -12.45 3.54 -4.36
CA HIS A 130 -11.36 4.34 -3.81
C HIS A 130 -11.20 5.72 -4.46
N VAL A 131 -11.40 5.83 -5.77
CA VAL A 131 -11.24 7.08 -6.51
C VAL A 131 -12.39 8.04 -6.18
N HIS A 132 -12.11 9.09 -5.38
CA HIS A 132 -13.10 10.10 -5.04
C HIS A 132 -13.41 11.05 -6.22
N LEU A 133 -14.51 11.79 -6.14
CA LEU A 133 -15.05 12.58 -7.26
C LEU A 133 -14.05 13.58 -7.87
N ASP A 134 -13.30 14.29 -7.04
CA ASP A 134 -12.30 15.26 -7.50
C ASP A 134 -11.16 14.57 -8.26
N TYR A 135 -10.72 13.41 -7.74
CA TYR A 135 -9.70 12.60 -8.41
C TYR A 135 -10.20 12.07 -9.75
N ARG A 136 -11.45 11.59 -9.79
CA ARG A 136 -12.09 11.13 -11.02
C ARG A 136 -12.14 12.24 -12.07
N LYS A 137 -12.55 13.45 -11.70
CA LYS A 137 -12.60 14.61 -12.57
C LYS A 137 -11.20 14.94 -13.13
N ALA A 138 -10.19 14.96 -12.28
CA ALA A 138 -8.81 15.21 -12.72
C ALA A 138 -8.28 14.12 -13.67
N LEU A 139 -8.67 12.86 -13.49
CA LEU A 139 -8.35 11.78 -14.44
C LEU A 139 -9.03 11.99 -15.79
N GLU A 140 -10.30 12.39 -15.83
CA GLU A 140 -11.04 12.69 -17.07
C GLU A 140 -10.41 13.85 -17.84
N GLU A 141 -9.98 14.90 -17.12
CA GLU A 141 -9.26 16.03 -17.72
C GLU A 141 -7.87 15.63 -18.25
N ALA A 142 -7.17 14.75 -17.54
CA ALA A 142 -5.84 14.29 -17.94
C ALA A 142 -5.86 13.29 -19.08
N LEU A 143 -6.91 12.50 -19.21
CA LEU A 143 -7.06 11.39 -20.18
C LEU A 143 -8.36 11.55 -21.00
N PRO A 144 -8.47 12.59 -21.80
CA PRO A 144 -9.69 12.87 -22.56
C PRO A 144 -10.03 11.73 -23.53
N GLY A 145 -11.29 11.31 -23.51
CA GLY A 145 -11.81 10.24 -24.37
C GLY A 145 -11.52 8.81 -23.90
N VAL A 146 -10.90 8.65 -22.72
CA VAL A 146 -10.73 7.34 -22.09
C VAL A 146 -12.02 6.93 -21.36
N GLU A 147 -12.44 5.69 -21.59
CA GLU A 147 -13.49 5.04 -20.80
C GLU A 147 -12.88 4.45 -19.55
N PHE A 148 -13.44 4.78 -18.37
CA PHE A 148 -13.01 4.19 -17.10
C PHE A 148 -13.93 3.05 -16.69
N VAL A 149 -13.34 1.88 -16.38
CA VAL A 149 -14.00 0.63 -16.01
C VAL A 149 -13.68 0.32 -14.55
N ASP A 150 -14.65 -0.17 -13.79
CA ASP A 150 -14.41 -0.55 -12.40
C ASP A 150 -13.62 -1.86 -12.28
N VAL A 151 -12.48 -1.80 -11.59
CA VAL A 151 -11.65 -2.97 -11.25
C VAL A 151 -11.77 -3.36 -9.77
N GLY A 152 -12.41 -2.54 -8.94
CA GLY A 152 -12.44 -2.73 -7.48
C GLY A 152 -12.94 -4.12 -7.08
N GLN A 153 -14.12 -4.52 -7.55
CA GLN A 153 -14.68 -5.84 -7.23
C GLN A 153 -13.81 -7.00 -7.76
N ALA A 154 -13.26 -6.86 -8.97
CA ALA A 154 -12.39 -7.89 -9.54
C ALA A 154 -11.09 -8.04 -8.73
N SER A 155 -10.45 -6.92 -8.36
CA SER A 155 -9.27 -6.91 -7.49
C SER A 155 -9.58 -7.52 -6.12
N MET A 156 -10.73 -7.23 -5.54
CA MET A 156 -11.17 -7.86 -4.28
C MET A 156 -11.21 -9.40 -4.42
N TRP A 157 -11.81 -9.92 -5.47
CA TRP A 157 -11.89 -11.36 -5.71
C TRP A 157 -10.53 -12.01 -5.92
N MET A 158 -9.60 -11.38 -6.65
CA MET A 158 -8.22 -11.87 -6.83
C MET A 158 -7.50 -12.04 -5.50
N ARG A 159 -7.76 -11.18 -4.52
CA ARG A 159 -7.16 -11.22 -3.17
C ARG A 159 -7.89 -12.12 -2.18
N THR A 160 -9.09 -12.62 -2.53
CA THR A 160 -9.90 -13.46 -1.64
C THR A 160 -9.29 -14.86 -1.49
N ILE A 161 -8.79 -15.45 -2.57
CA ILE A 161 -8.13 -16.76 -2.55
C ILE A 161 -6.65 -16.56 -2.28
N LYS A 162 -6.17 -17.02 -1.14
CA LYS A 162 -4.79 -16.84 -0.69
C LYS A 162 -3.87 -17.88 -1.29
N SER A 163 -2.67 -17.47 -1.70
CA SER A 163 -1.59 -18.39 -2.08
C SER A 163 -0.95 -19.03 -0.84
N ASP A 164 -0.13 -20.05 -1.05
CA ASP A 164 0.61 -20.71 0.03
C ASP A 164 1.58 -19.74 0.73
N GLU A 165 2.20 -18.81 -0.01
CA GLU A 165 3.08 -17.79 0.55
C GLU A 165 2.29 -16.79 1.41
N GLU A 166 1.10 -16.38 0.96
CA GLU A 166 0.21 -15.52 1.74
C GLU A 166 -0.28 -16.23 3.01
N ILE A 167 -0.65 -17.50 2.92
CA ILE A 167 -1.05 -18.32 4.09
C ILE A 167 0.10 -18.43 5.09
N LYS A 168 1.32 -18.64 4.61
CA LYS A 168 2.51 -18.66 5.48
C LYS A 168 2.68 -17.33 6.23
N LEU A 169 2.63 -16.22 5.53
CA LEU A 169 2.79 -14.89 6.15
C LEU A 169 1.66 -14.56 7.12
N ILE A 170 0.42 -14.97 6.83
CA ILE A 170 -0.72 -14.84 7.76
C ILE A 170 -0.49 -15.62 9.05
N LYS A 171 0.06 -16.85 8.97
CA LYS A 171 0.40 -17.65 10.15
C LYS A 171 1.50 -17.01 10.99
N GLU A 172 2.51 -16.43 10.35
CA GLU A 172 3.57 -15.69 11.04
C GLU A 172 3.02 -14.44 11.72
N GLY A 173 2.09 -13.73 11.07
CA GLY A 173 1.37 -12.61 11.67
C GLY A 173 0.53 -13.02 12.90
N ALA A 174 -0.15 -14.17 12.83
CA ALA A 174 -0.88 -14.70 13.97
C ALA A 174 0.04 -15.03 15.15
N ASN A 175 1.18 -15.68 14.91
CA ASN A 175 2.18 -15.92 15.96
C ASN A 175 2.70 -14.63 16.59
N THR A 176 2.92 -13.60 15.78
CA THR A 176 3.31 -12.27 16.27
C THR A 176 2.24 -11.68 17.19
N CYS A 177 0.95 -11.85 16.86
CA CYS A 177 -0.15 -11.43 17.74
C CYS A 177 -0.19 -12.21 19.05
N ASP A 178 0.10 -13.52 19.06
CA ASP A 178 0.18 -14.34 20.27
C ASP A 178 1.29 -13.85 21.21
N ILE A 179 2.46 -13.48 20.66
CA ILE A 179 3.57 -12.88 21.42
C ILE A 179 3.15 -11.53 22.03
N GLY A 180 2.46 -10.69 21.25
CA GLY A 180 1.90 -9.44 21.76
C GLY A 180 0.87 -9.67 22.87
N GLY A 181 0.02 -10.67 22.71
CA GLY A 181 -0.97 -11.07 23.71
C GLY A 181 -0.34 -11.55 25.02
N ALA A 182 0.73 -12.35 24.94
CA ALA A 182 1.48 -12.78 26.12
C ALA A 182 2.11 -11.59 26.86
N ALA A 183 2.77 -10.69 26.15
CA ALA A 183 3.35 -9.47 26.73
C ALA A 183 2.28 -8.55 27.35
N CYS A 184 1.10 -8.49 26.73
CA CYS A 184 -0.06 -7.78 27.28
C CYS A 184 -0.47 -8.39 28.62
N ALA A 185 -0.65 -9.73 28.69
CA ALA A 185 -1.05 -10.43 29.89
C ALA A 185 -0.05 -10.24 31.06
N GLU A 186 1.24 -10.24 30.78
CA GLU A 186 2.30 -10.01 31.76
C GLU A 186 2.32 -8.57 32.29
N ALA A 187 1.93 -7.59 31.48
CA ALA A 187 1.92 -6.18 31.87
C ALA A 187 0.68 -5.76 32.68
N ILE A 188 -0.37 -6.56 32.70
CA ILE A 188 -1.62 -6.25 33.42
C ILE A 188 -1.41 -6.34 34.92
N ALA A 189 -1.54 -5.20 35.63
CA ALA A 189 -1.56 -5.15 37.08
C ALA A 189 -2.38 -3.94 37.55
N ALA A 190 -2.95 -4.04 38.75
CA ALA A 190 -3.66 -2.92 39.38
C ALA A 190 -2.75 -1.68 39.46
N GLY A 191 -3.27 -0.54 39.06
CA GLY A 191 -2.55 0.73 39.08
C GLY A 191 -1.69 1.00 37.83
N VAL A 192 -1.47 0.01 36.95
CA VAL A 192 -0.79 0.19 35.66
C VAL A 192 -1.73 0.93 34.69
N PRO A 193 -1.26 1.97 33.99
CA PRO A 193 -2.05 2.65 32.99
C PRO A 193 -2.28 1.78 31.73
N GLU A 194 -3.43 1.91 31.09
CA GLU A 194 -3.78 1.18 29.86
C GLU A 194 -2.71 1.31 28.76
N HIS A 195 -2.17 2.52 28.58
CA HIS A 195 -1.16 2.76 27.53
C HIS A 195 0.16 2.01 27.78
N GLU A 196 0.56 1.77 29.02
CA GLU A 196 1.78 0.99 29.33
C GLU A 196 1.61 -0.48 28.93
N VAL A 197 0.43 -1.05 29.12
CA VAL A 197 0.12 -2.41 28.66
C VAL A 197 0.15 -2.46 27.12
N ALA A 198 -0.45 -1.47 26.46
CA ALA A 198 -0.42 -1.38 24.99
C ALA A 198 1.00 -1.22 24.42
N ILE A 199 1.85 -0.40 25.08
CA ILE A 199 3.26 -0.22 24.70
C ILE A 199 4.04 -1.53 24.87
N ALA A 200 3.86 -2.24 25.96
CA ALA A 200 4.53 -3.53 26.21
C ALA A 200 4.20 -4.53 25.07
N SER A 201 2.93 -4.71 24.77
CA SER A 201 2.45 -5.59 23.70
C SER A 201 2.99 -5.18 22.32
N THR A 202 2.80 -3.91 21.92
CA THR A 202 3.27 -3.39 20.65
C THR A 202 4.78 -3.53 20.49
N SER A 203 5.54 -3.24 21.57
CA SER A 203 7.00 -3.37 21.55
C SER A 203 7.47 -4.82 21.38
N ALA A 204 6.76 -5.78 21.97
CA ALA A 204 7.06 -7.21 21.81
C ALA A 204 6.83 -7.65 20.36
N MET A 205 5.69 -7.27 19.75
CA MET A 205 5.39 -7.56 18.35
C MET A 205 6.42 -6.96 17.39
N LEU A 206 6.79 -5.70 17.58
CA LEU A 206 7.80 -5.03 16.73
C LEU A 206 9.16 -5.74 16.80
N ARG A 207 9.59 -6.18 17.98
CA ARG A 207 10.85 -6.92 18.15
C ARG A 207 10.80 -8.28 17.46
N GLU A 208 9.67 -8.97 17.54
CA GLU A 208 9.46 -10.26 16.85
C GLU A 208 9.53 -10.10 15.35
N ILE A 209 8.82 -9.11 14.80
CA ILE A 209 8.86 -8.82 13.34
C ILE A 209 10.29 -8.48 12.91
N ALA A 210 10.97 -7.58 13.62
CA ALA A 210 12.34 -7.18 13.27
C ALA A 210 13.34 -8.34 13.34
N GLY A 211 13.14 -9.28 14.26
CA GLY A 211 13.98 -10.48 14.41
C GLY A 211 13.79 -11.49 13.29
N ASN A 212 12.54 -11.77 12.92
CA ASN A 212 12.20 -12.81 11.95
C ASN A 212 12.13 -12.30 10.51
N HIS A 213 11.90 -11.01 10.33
CA HIS A 213 11.77 -10.35 9.02
C HIS A 213 12.69 -9.13 8.93
N PRO A 214 14.03 -9.32 8.93
CA PRO A 214 15.00 -8.22 9.00
C PRO A 214 14.96 -7.26 7.80
N TYR A 215 14.26 -7.65 6.73
CA TYR A 215 14.10 -6.82 5.52
C TYR A 215 12.76 -6.08 5.46
N VAL A 216 11.89 -6.28 6.45
CA VAL A 216 10.62 -5.53 6.53
C VAL A 216 10.91 -4.08 6.91
N GLU A 217 10.45 -3.18 6.09
CA GLU A 217 10.74 -1.76 6.21
C GLU A 217 9.63 -0.98 6.91
N LEU A 218 8.41 -1.53 6.91
CA LEU A 218 7.27 -1.00 7.65
C LEU A 218 6.75 -2.06 8.61
N MET A 219 6.84 -1.75 9.89
CA MET A 219 6.29 -2.56 10.97
C MET A 219 5.09 -1.83 11.56
N ASP A 220 3.91 -2.13 11.02
CA ASP A 220 2.66 -1.49 11.44
C ASP A 220 1.89 -2.42 12.37
N THR A 221 2.11 -2.25 13.66
CA THR A 221 1.39 -2.96 14.71
C THR A 221 0.90 -1.99 15.77
N TRP A 222 -0.26 -2.25 16.32
CA TRP A 222 -0.80 -1.51 17.47
C TRP A 222 -1.64 -2.42 18.34
N THR A 223 -1.69 -2.06 19.61
CA THR A 223 -2.50 -2.76 20.58
C THR A 223 -3.57 -1.82 21.12
N TRP A 224 -4.81 -2.24 20.99
CA TRP A 224 -5.95 -1.59 21.63
C TRP A 224 -6.19 -2.30 22.96
N PHE A 225 -5.72 -1.71 24.04
CA PHE A 225 -5.92 -2.23 25.40
C PHE A 225 -6.86 -1.32 26.17
N GLN A 226 -7.90 -1.90 26.72
CA GLN A 226 -8.96 -1.19 27.45
C GLN A 226 -9.30 -1.92 28.74
N SER A 227 -9.74 -1.18 29.75
CA SER A 227 -10.13 -1.74 31.03
C SER A 227 -11.34 -1.02 31.63
N GLY A 228 -12.15 -1.73 32.44
CA GLY A 228 -13.31 -1.17 33.15
C GLY A 228 -14.26 -0.45 32.18
N ILE A 229 -14.60 0.81 32.44
CA ILE A 229 -15.56 1.58 31.64
C ILE A 229 -15.13 1.72 30.17
N ASN A 230 -13.83 1.70 29.87
CA ASN A 230 -13.34 1.82 28.50
C ASN A 230 -13.59 0.57 27.64
N THR A 231 -14.16 -0.51 28.22
CA THR A 231 -14.55 -1.72 27.46
C THR A 231 -15.97 -1.66 26.94
N ASP A 232 -16.66 -0.53 27.08
CA ASP A 232 -18.02 -0.34 26.56
C ASP A 232 -18.12 -0.22 25.03
N GLY A 233 -16.97 -0.08 24.35
CA GLY A 233 -16.85 -0.07 22.88
C GLY A 233 -15.53 -0.68 22.42
N ALA A 234 -15.58 -1.48 21.35
CA ALA A 234 -14.39 -2.20 20.82
C ALA A 234 -13.27 -1.28 20.33
N HIS A 235 -13.56 -0.04 19.99
CA HIS A 235 -12.62 0.91 19.41
C HIS A 235 -12.39 2.14 20.29
N ASN A 236 -12.60 2.01 21.59
CA ASN A 236 -12.24 3.08 22.53
C ASN A 236 -10.70 3.29 22.50
N PRO A 237 -10.25 4.54 22.53
CA PRO A 237 -8.81 4.83 22.48
C PRO A 237 -8.11 4.30 23.74
N VAL A 238 -6.85 3.94 23.59
CA VAL A 238 -5.96 3.63 24.70
C VAL A 238 -5.71 4.91 25.51
N THR A 239 -5.92 4.84 26.82
CA THR A 239 -5.87 6.02 27.69
C THR A 239 -4.84 5.88 28.82
N ASN A 240 -4.73 6.94 29.65
CA ASN A 240 -3.96 6.92 30.90
C ASN A 240 -4.79 6.40 32.09
N LYS A 241 -5.97 5.83 31.86
CA LYS A 241 -6.77 5.21 32.92
C LYS A 241 -5.97 4.06 33.55
N LYS A 242 -5.92 4.04 34.86
CA LYS A 242 -5.28 2.94 35.61
C LYS A 242 -6.22 1.75 35.69
N ILE A 243 -5.64 0.56 35.58
CA ILE A 243 -6.36 -0.70 35.83
C ILE A 243 -6.77 -0.75 37.29
N GLU A 244 -8.02 -1.03 37.53
CA GLU A 244 -8.59 -1.20 38.85
C GLU A 244 -8.46 -2.66 39.30
N SER A 245 -8.40 -2.87 40.64
CA SER A 245 -8.35 -4.21 41.27
C SER A 245 -9.70 -4.91 41.22
#